data_a16d5a1df689cb1fbba54ea82311c498
#
_entry.id   a16d5a1df689cb1fbba54ea82311c498
#
_cell.length_a   1.000
_cell.length_b   1.000
_cell.length_c   1.000
_cell.angle_alpha   90.00
_cell.angle_beta   90.00
_cell.angle_gamma   90.00
#
_symmetry.space_group_name_H-M   'P 1'
#
loop_
_entity.id
_entity.type
_entity.pdbx_description
1 polymer ?
#
loop_
_entity_poly.entity_id
_entity_poly.type
_entity_poly.pdbx_seq_one_letter_code
_entity_poly.pdbx_strand_id
1 'polypeptide(L)'
;IEYVLCADAEYFKALTKAPKADANIGYIMDSTYGAQKVAYIPNFVNVFYDPDKVRAKIAQSVVALQGHMVGSYIDPGQTIIKFADYPHTIEGIREWLLKLFQMPALSCDIEAFSLKHHSAGIGTITFCWNQEEGIAFPVDFLNKEDRIIVRNMLREFFEAYEGTLLYHSISYDVYVLIYQLFMEH
;
A
#
# COMPACT_ATOMS: atom_id res chain seq x y z
N ILE A 1 12.03 -22.25 24.83
CA ILE A 1 11.79 -20.81 24.54
C ILE A 1 10.69 -20.76 23.49
N GLU A 2 9.59 -20.09 23.82
CA GLU A 2 8.44 -19.96 22.93
C GLU A 2 8.46 -18.62 22.18
N TYR A 3 8.99 -17.58 22.82
CA TYR A 3 9.04 -16.21 22.28
C TYR A 3 10.47 -15.68 22.25
N VAL A 4 10.79 -14.93 21.21
CA VAL A 4 12.07 -14.24 21.01
C VAL A 4 11.80 -12.76 20.75
N LEU A 5 12.33 -11.89 21.61
CA LEU A 5 12.38 -10.46 21.36
C LEU A 5 13.76 -10.14 20.76
N CYS A 6 13.80 -9.78 19.48
CA CYS A 6 15.03 -9.59 18.73
C CYS A 6 15.34 -8.10 18.56
N ALA A 7 16.46 -7.62 19.11
CA ALA A 7 16.92 -6.24 19.03
C ALA A 7 18.00 -6.00 17.95
N ASP A 8 18.24 -7.00 17.12
CA ASP A 8 19.19 -6.95 16.01
C ASP A 8 18.49 -7.28 14.70
N ALA A 9 18.63 -6.40 13.69
CA ALA A 9 17.95 -6.51 12.42
C ALA A 9 18.41 -7.71 11.59
N GLU A 10 19.71 -8.04 11.62
CA GLU A 10 20.24 -9.17 10.84
C GLU A 10 19.83 -10.50 11.47
N TYR A 11 19.84 -10.60 12.81
CA TYR A 11 19.31 -11.77 13.51
C TYR A 11 17.83 -11.96 13.24
N PHE A 12 17.04 -10.89 13.30
CA PHE A 12 15.62 -10.96 13.00
C PHE A 12 15.36 -11.48 11.58
N LYS A 13 16.06 -10.93 10.59
CA LYS A 13 15.96 -11.40 9.19
C LYS A 13 16.41 -12.85 9.04
N ALA A 14 17.46 -13.25 9.73
CA ALA A 14 17.92 -14.65 9.72
C ALA A 14 16.86 -15.59 10.30
N LEU A 15 16.23 -15.23 11.42
CA LEU A 15 15.22 -16.05 12.09
C LEU A 15 13.91 -16.16 11.30
N THR A 16 13.47 -15.10 10.63
CA THR A 16 12.12 -14.98 10.04
C THR A 16 12.10 -15.00 8.53
N LYS A 17 13.27 -14.85 7.86
CA LYS A 17 13.42 -14.63 6.42
C LYS A 17 12.74 -13.32 5.92
N ALA A 18 12.37 -12.42 6.82
CA ALA A 18 11.83 -11.12 6.45
C ALA A 18 12.86 -10.28 5.68
N PRO A 19 12.49 -9.60 4.59
CA PRO A 19 13.43 -8.79 3.79
C PRO A 19 13.91 -7.54 4.53
N LYS A 20 13.10 -6.99 5.44
CA LYS A 20 13.40 -5.80 6.24
C LYS A 20 12.89 -5.98 7.68
N ALA A 21 13.72 -5.68 8.67
CA ALA A 21 13.31 -5.79 10.07
C ALA A 21 12.36 -4.65 10.50
N ASP A 22 12.67 -3.40 10.14
CA ASP A 22 11.88 -2.22 10.54
C ASP A 22 10.44 -2.21 10.01
N ALA A 23 10.17 -2.88 8.91
CA ALA A 23 8.81 -3.04 8.36
C ALA A 23 7.94 -3.99 9.21
N ASN A 24 8.55 -4.74 10.13
CA ASN A 24 7.88 -5.74 10.97
C ASN A 24 7.76 -5.31 12.43
N ILE A 25 7.86 -4.00 12.72
CA ILE A 25 7.60 -3.47 14.06
C ILE A 25 6.11 -3.63 14.37
N GLY A 26 5.81 -4.25 15.54
CA GLY A 26 4.43 -4.56 15.94
C GLY A 26 3.88 -5.86 15.35
N TYR A 27 4.65 -6.58 14.52
CA TYR A 27 4.28 -7.90 14.01
C TYR A 27 4.92 -9.02 14.83
N ILE A 28 4.19 -10.13 14.96
CA ILE A 28 4.69 -11.38 15.55
C ILE A 28 4.87 -12.39 14.41
N MET A 29 6.10 -12.77 14.14
CA MET A 29 6.44 -13.65 13.03
C MET A 29 6.87 -15.04 13.52
N ASP A 30 6.69 -16.03 12.66
CA ASP A 30 7.19 -17.37 12.92
C ASP A 30 8.69 -17.47 12.66
N SER A 31 9.40 -18.17 13.54
CA SER A 31 10.78 -18.56 13.28
C SER A 31 10.85 -19.64 12.22
N THR A 32 11.82 -19.55 11.30
CA THR A 32 12.09 -20.61 10.31
C THR A 32 12.90 -21.77 10.88
N TYR A 33 13.37 -21.67 12.12
CA TYR A 33 14.23 -22.68 12.78
C TYR A 33 13.51 -23.47 13.89
N GLY A 34 12.23 -23.17 14.13
CA GLY A 34 11.44 -23.89 15.13
C GLY A 34 10.10 -23.20 15.38
N ALA A 35 9.41 -23.60 16.45
CA ALA A 35 8.07 -23.10 16.79
C ALA A 35 8.05 -21.74 17.52
N GLN A 36 9.18 -21.05 17.58
CA GLN A 36 9.26 -19.76 18.30
C GLN A 36 8.55 -18.65 17.52
N LYS A 37 7.86 -17.80 18.27
CA LYS A 37 7.34 -16.51 17.79
C LYS A 37 8.37 -15.41 18.01
N VAL A 38 8.62 -14.60 16.99
CA VAL A 38 9.68 -13.59 16.97
C VAL A 38 9.08 -12.20 16.81
N ALA A 39 9.39 -11.31 17.73
CA ALA A 39 9.08 -9.88 17.62
C ALA A 39 10.39 -9.09 17.42
N TYR A 40 10.36 -8.10 16.52
CA TYR A 40 11.48 -7.19 16.32
C TYR A 40 11.31 -5.90 17.14
N ILE A 41 12.40 -5.44 17.76
CA ILE A 41 12.52 -4.09 18.31
C ILE A 41 13.77 -3.41 17.73
N PRO A 42 13.74 -2.09 17.53
CA PRO A 42 14.95 -1.34 17.19
C PRO A 42 16.04 -1.50 18.25
N ASN A 43 17.29 -1.52 17.81
CA ASN A 43 18.41 -1.54 18.76
C ASN A 43 18.34 -0.31 19.68
N PHE A 44 18.54 -0.53 20.98
CA PHE A 44 18.46 0.53 21.99
C PHE A 44 19.44 1.70 21.74
N VAL A 45 20.56 1.48 21.06
CA VAL A 45 21.50 2.53 20.66
C VAL A 45 20.83 3.62 19.85
N ASN A 46 19.80 3.29 19.07
CA ASN A 46 19.05 4.25 18.27
C ASN A 46 18.28 5.28 19.12
N VAL A 47 18.06 5.01 20.42
CA VAL A 47 17.44 5.95 21.37
C VAL A 47 18.26 7.24 21.52
N PHE A 48 19.58 7.19 21.31
CA PHE A 48 20.43 8.38 21.36
C PHE A 48 20.23 9.34 20.18
N TYR A 49 19.67 8.85 19.06
CA TYR A 49 19.46 9.64 17.84
C TYR A 49 18.02 10.15 17.72
N ASP A 50 17.04 9.32 18.08
CA ASP A 50 15.60 9.66 17.97
C ASP A 50 14.84 8.94 19.12
N PRO A 51 14.91 9.49 20.35
CA PRO A 51 14.42 8.81 21.53
C PRO A 51 12.91 8.52 21.50
N ASP A 52 12.11 9.46 21.03
CA ASP A 52 10.65 9.32 21.09
C ASP A 52 10.15 8.31 20.06
N LYS A 53 10.67 8.38 18.85
CA LYS A 53 10.32 7.44 17.77
C LYS A 53 10.77 6.02 18.07
N VAL A 54 11.97 5.85 18.63
CA VAL A 54 12.49 4.52 18.98
C VAL A 54 11.72 3.93 20.16
N ARG A 55 11.40 4.72 21.18
CA ARG A 55 10.56 4.27 22.29
C ARG A 55 9.18 3.85 21.85
N ALA A 56 8.54 4.64 20.97
CA ALA A 56 7.23 4.29 20.40
C ALA A 56 7.26 2.95 19.66
N LYS A 57 8.27 2.73 18.81
CA LYS A 57 8.48 1.47 18.10
C LYS A 57 8.71 0.27 19.02
N ILE A 58 9.52 0.44 20.06
CA ILE A 58 9.75 -0.61 21.07
C ILE A 58 8.44 -0.93 21.80
N ALA A 59 7.70 0.09 22.24
CA ALA A 59 6.43 -0.08 22.92
C ALA A 59 5.41 -0.82 22.04
N GLN A 60 5.31 -0.48 20.76
CA GLN A 60 4.44 -1.15 19.80
C GLN A 60 4.75 -2.66 19.71
N SER A 61 6.01 -3.04 19.57
CA SER A 61 6.40 -4.45 19.48
C SER A 61 6.24 -5.22 20.80
N VAL A 62 6.46 -4.55 21.94
CA VAL A 62 6.24 -5.16 23.25
C VAL A 62 4.75 -5.41 23.49
N VAL A 63 3.88 -4.44 23.15
CA VAL A 63 2.43 -4.59 23.26
C VAL A 63 1.94 -5.72 22.35
N ALA A 64 2.44 -5.81 21.11
CA ALA A 64 2.12 -6.91 20.20
C ALA A 64 2.51 -8.27 20.79
N LEU A 65 3.72 -8.37 21.34
CA LEU A 65 4.21 -9.60 21.97
C LEU A 65 3.34 -10.00 23.16
N GLN A 66 3.02 -9.05 24.06
CA GLN A 66 2.13 -9.29 25.19
C GLN A 66 0.74 -9.72 24.73
N GLY A 67 0.17 -9.04 23.72
CA GLY A 67 -1.11 -9.39 23.13
C GLY A 67 -1.12 -10.82 22.60
N HIS A 68 -0.03 -11.23 21.91
CA HIS A 68 0.09 -12.59 21.40
C HIS A 68 0.16 -13.64 22.54
N MET A 69 0.90 -13.34 23.62
CA MET A 69 1.00 -14.24 24.78
C MET A 69 -0.36 -14.48 25.47
N VAL A 70 -1.26 -13.50 25.47
CA VAL A 70 -2.58 -13.61 26.10
C VAL A 70 -3.70 -13.87 25.11
N GLY A 71 -3.39 -14.09 23.83
CA GLY A 71 -4.39 -14.42 22.79
C GLY A 71 -5.24 -13.23 22.30
N SER A 72 -4.82 -11.99 22.58
CA SER A 72 -5.48 -10.75 22.13
C SER A 72 -4.76 -10.02 21.01
N TYR A 73 -3.71 -10.63 20.43
CA TYR A 73 -2.94 -10.05 19.34
C TYR A 73 -3.76 -10.02 18.05
N ILE A 74 -3.73 -8.87 17.39
CA ILE A 74 -4.27 -8.67 16.05
C ILE A 74 -3.13 -8.16 15.18
N ASP A 75 -2.89 -8.80 14.05
CA ASP A 75 -1.90 -8.34 13.08
C ASP A 75 -2.20 -6.91 12.63
N PRO A 76 -1.22 -5.99 12.67
CA PRO A 76 -1.45 -4.59 12.30
C PRO A 76 -2.03 -4.39 10.89
N GLY A 77 -1.89 -5.37 9.99
CA GLY A 77 -2.44 -5.33 8.64
C GLY A 77 -3.84 -5.94 8.48
N GLN A 78 -4.28 -6.77 9.43
CA GLN A 78 -5.49 -7.60 9.28
C GLN A 78 -6.82 -6.84 9.28
N THR A 79 -6.85 -5.63 9.85
CA THR A 79 -8.08 -4.86 10.02
C THR A 79 -8.08 -3.55 9.24
N ILE A 80 -6.99 -3.23 8.53
CA ILE A 80 -6.86 -1.96 7.83
C ILE A 80 -7.62 -1.97 6.52
N ILE A 81 -7.53 -3.07 5.76
CA ILE A 81 -8.24 -3.20 4.48
C ILE A 81 -9.46 -4.10 4.69
N LYS A 82 -10.64 -3.51 4.62
CA LYS A 82 -11.92 -4.24 4.69
C LYS A 82 -12.40 -4.70 3.34
N PHE A 83 -12.08 -3.94 2.30
CA PHE A 83 -12.46 -4.26 0.95
C PHE A 83 -11.37 -3.81 -0.04
N ALA A 84 -10.95 -4.72 -0.91
CA ALA A 84 -10.12 -4.42 -2.06
C ALA A 84 -10.60 -5.26 -3.26
N ASP A 85 -10.82 -4.62 -4.40
CA ASP A 85 -11.15 -5.30 -5.64
C ASP A 85 -10.12 -4.94 -6.73
N TYR A 86 -9.92 -5.89 -7.63
CA TYR A 86 -8.90 -5.79 -8.70
C TYR A 86 -9.54 -6.14 -10.06
N PRO A 87 -10.44 -5.29 -10.58
CA PRO A 87 -11.08 -5.54 -11.87
C PRO A 87 -10.04 -5.52 -12.99
N HIS A 88 -10.07 -6.54 -13.83
CA HIS A 88 -9.14 -6.72 -14.96
C HIS A 88 -9.85 -6.90 -16.30
N THR A 89 -11.17 -6.77 -16.33
CA THR A 89 -11.98 -6.76 -17.55
C THR A 89 -12.54 -5.37 -17.81
N ILE A 90 -12.77 -5.03 -19.07
CA ILE A 90 -13.36 -3.74 -19.47
C ILE A 90 -14.68 -3.47 -18.75
N GLU A 91 -15.55 -4.50 -18.69
CA GLU A 91 -16.85 -4.40 -18.02
C GLU A 91 -16.70 -4.12 -16.53
N GLY A 92 -15.82 -4.86 -15.84
CA GLY A 92 -15.56 -4.69 -14.41
C GLY A 92 -14.97 -3.31 -14.09
N ILE A 93 -14.04 -2.83 -14.90
CA ILE A 93 -13.46 -1.48 -14.76
C ILE A 93 -14.53 -0.41 -14.97
N ARG A 94 -15.38 -0.57 -16.00
CA ARG A 94 -16.48 0.36 -16.29
C ARG A 94 -17.48 0.44 -15.13
N GLU A 95 -17.89 -0.71 -14.61
CA GLU A 95 -18.82 -0.78 -13.47
C GLU A 95 -18.25 -0.04 -12.24
N TRP A 96 -16.97 -0.21 -11.97
CA TRP A 96 -16.32 0.49 -10.87
C TRP A 96 -16.21 1.98 -11.10
N LEU A 97 -15.81 2.43 -12.28
CA LEU A 97 -15.75 3.87 -12.57
C LEU A 97 -17.12 4.53 -12.43
N LEU A 98 -18.20 3.85 -12.82
CA LEU A 98 -19.57 4.33 -12.60
C LEU A 98 -19.93 4.43 -11.09
N LYS A 99 -19.48 3.48 -10.27
CA LYS A 99 -19.69 3.53 -8.80
C LYS A 99 -18.89 4.66 -8.17
N LEU A 100 -17.67 4.91 -8.62
CA LEU A 100 -16.79 5.97 -8.10
C LEU A 100 -17.39 7.38 -8.29
N PHE A 101 -18.21 7.62 -9.30
CA PHE A 101 -18.94 8.88 -9.46
C PHE A 101 -19.86 9.24 -8.28
N GLN A 102 -20.30 8.24 -7.51
CA GLN A 102 -21.16 8.46 -6.34
C GLN A 102 -20.37 8.85 -5.08
N MET A 103 -19.05 8.75 -5.12
CA MET A 103 -18.18 9.06 -3.98
C MET A 103 -17.84 10.55 -3.94
N PRO A 104 -17.98 11.25 -2.82
CA PRO A 104 -17.72 12.69 -2.73
C PRO A 104 -16.23 13.03 -2.75
N ALA A 105 -15.38 12.06 -2.40
CA ALA A 105 -13.93 12.21 -2.42
C ALA A 105 -13.27 10.85 -2.71
N LEU A 106 -12.19 10.88 -3.47
CA LEU A 106 -11.37 9.72 -3.80
C LEU A 106 -9.89 10.04 -3.58
N SER A 107 -9.17 9.15 -2.93
CA SER A 107 -7.71 9.11 -3.02
C SER A 107 -7.34 8.39 -4.31
N CYS A 108 -6.44 8.96 -5.10
CA CYS A 108 -5.96 8.39 -6.35
C CYS A 108 -4.44 8.28 -6.33
N ASP A 109 -3.93 7.15 -6.80
CA ASP A 109 -2.51 6.87 -6.94
C ASP A 109 -2.26 6.07 -8.21
N ILE A 110 -1.08 6.22 -8.82
CA ILE A 110 -0.68 5.51 -10.04
C ILE A 110 0.67 4.83 -9.88
N GLU A 111 0.81 3.67 -10.49
CA GLU A 111 2.10 3.02 -10.71
C GLU A 111 2.50 3.20 -12.18
N ALA A 112 3.61 3.87 -12.41
CA ALA A 112 4.09 4.21 -13.74
C ALA A 112 5.42 3.52 -14.07
N PHE A 113 5.72 3.32 -15.36
CA PHE A 113 6.93 2.61 -15.80
C PHE A 113 8.19 3.48 -15.81
N SER A 114 8.07 4.80 -15.69
CA SER A 114 9.18 5.75 -15.75
C SER A 114 8.89 7.00 -14.94
N LEU A 115 9.92 7.61 -14.39
CA LEU A 115 9.84 8.90 -13.70
C LEU A 115 9.67 10.10 -14.67
N LYS A 116 9.76 9.88 -15.99
CA LYS A 116 9.57 10.93 -16.99
C LYS A 116 8.10 10.97 -17.40
N HIS A 117 7.37 11.98 -16.95
CA HIS A 117 5.91 12.12 -17.11
C HIS A 117 5.40 11.87 -18.54
N HIS A 118 6.09 12.40 -19.56
CA HIS A 118 5.71 12.28 -20.96
C HIS A 118 5.85 10.86 -21.55
N SER A 119 6.63 9.99 -20.91
CA SER A 119 6.86 8.61 -21.35
C SER A 119 6.63 7.59 -20.23
N ALA A 120 5.97 8.02 -19.15
CA ALA A 120 5.81 7.18 -17.97
C ALA A 120 4.91 5.97 -18.22
N GLY A 121 3.86 6.13 -19.04
CA GLY A 121 2.77 5.17 -19.08
C GLY A 121 2.00 5.11 -17.76
N ILE A 122 0.86 4.45 -17.75
CA ILE A 122 0.10 4.17 -16.53
C ILE A 122 0.03 2.65 -16.37
N GLY A 123 0.88 2.07 -15.52
CA GLY A 123 0.87 0.63 -15.28
C GLY A 123 -0.46 0.19 -14.66
N THR A 124 -0.73 0.73 -13.48
CA THR A 124 -1.97 0.55 -12.73
C THR A 124 -2.45 1.88 -12.17
N ILE A 125 -3.74 1.96 -11.86
CA ILE A 125 -4.34 3.07 -11.14
C ILE A 125 -5.15 2.54 -9.96
N THR A 126 -5.11 3.26 -8.85
CA THR A 126 -5.79 2.91 -7.60
C THR A 126 -6.73 4.03 -7.20
N PHE A 127 -7.92 3.68 -6.73
CA PHE A 127 -8.87 4.60 -6.10
C PHE A 127 -9.30 4.06 -4.74
N CYS A 128 -9.28 4.92 -3.72
CA CYS A 128 -9.82 4.62 -2.40
C CYS A 128 -10.83 5.69 -2.01
N TRP A 129 -11.98 5.27 -1.48
CA TRP A 129 -13.05 6.17 -1.03
C TRP A 129 -13.10 6.33 0.49
N ASN A 130 -12.30 5.54 1.21
CA ASN A 130 -12.01 5.69 2.64
C ASN A 130 -10.67 5.02 2.97
N GLN A 131 -10.31 4.95 4.26
CA GLN A 131 -9.03 4.39 4.71
C GLN A 131 -8.95 2.84 4.65
N GLU A 132 -10.04 2.17 4.37
CA GLU A 132 -10.19 0.73 4.51
C GLU A 132 -10.65 0.04 3.22
N GLU A 133 -11.07 0.84 2.22
CA GLU A 133 -11.73 0.32 1.02
C GLU A 133 -11.23 1.01 -0.25
N GLY A 134 -10.98 0.22 -1.27
CA GLY A 134 -10.49 0.72 -2.54
C GLY A 134 -10.49 -0.32 -3.66
N ILE A 135 -10.10 0.13 -4.82
CA ILE A 135 -9.88 -0.70 -6.01
C ILE A 135 -8.54 -0.35 -6.65
N ALA A 136 -7.97 -1.30 -7.37
CA ALA A 136 -6.84 -1.06 -8.25
C ALA A 136 -7.03 -1.86 -9.54
N PHE A 137 -6.71 -1.27 -10.69
CA PHE A 137 -6.83 -1.98 -11.95
C PHE A 137 -5.70 -1.63 -12.92
N PRO A 138 -5.35 -2.58 -13.83
CA PRO A 138 -4.34 -2.37 -14.85
C PRO A 138 -4.84 -1.40 -15.92
N VAL A 139 -3.91 -0.60 -16.47
CA VAL A 139 -4.15 0.26 -17.63
C VAL A 139 -3.26 -0.21 -18.77
N ASP A 140 -1.97 0.09 -18.75
CA ASP A 140 -1.04 -0.26 -19.81
C ASP A 140 -0.49 -1.69 -19.72
N PHE A 141 -0.79 -2.44 -18.66
CA PHE A 141 -0.58 -3.88 -18.61
C PHE A 141 -1.61 -4.68 -19.40
N LEU A 142 -2.72 -4.06 -19.81
CA LEU A 142 -3.70 -4.68 -20.69
C LEU A 142 -3.15 -4.84 -22.10
N ASN A 143 -3.82 -5.66 -22.93
CA ASN A 143 -3.53 -5.73 -24.35
C ASN A 143 -3.76 -4.37 -25.03
N LYS A 144 -3.27 -4.21 -26.26
CA LYS A 144 -3.28 -2.91 -26.95
C LYS A 144 -4.67 -2.31 -27.14
N GLU A 145 -5.68 -3.15 -27.40
CA GLU A 145 -7.05 -2.72 -27.67
C GLU A 145 -7.74 -2.29 -26.38
N ASP A 146 -7.68 -3.13 -25.36
CA ASP A 146 -8.28 -2.86 -24.05
C ASP A 146 -7.63 -1.64 -23.35
N ARG A 147 -6.31 -1.48 -23.47
CA ARG A 147 -5.60 -0.31 -22.97
C ARG A 147 -6.15 0.99 -23.51
N ILE A 148 -6.44 1.06 -24.82
CA ILE A 148 -7.01 2.25 -25.45
C ILE A 148 -8.39 2.53 -24.86
N ILE A 149 -9.21 1.50 -24.69
CA ILE A 149 -10.55 1.62 -24.11
C ILE A 149 -10.47 2.14 -22.67
N VAL A 150 -9.62 1.54 -21.83
CA VAL A 150 -9.49 1.94 -20.44
C VAL A 150 -8.94 3.36 -20.30
N ARG A 151 -7.98 3.77 -21.12
CA ARG A 151 -7.48 5.15 -21.15
C ARG A 151 -8.59 6.16 -21.51
N ASN A 152 -9.45 5.83 -22.46
CA ASN A 152 -10.58 6.67 -22.81
C ASN A 152 -11.61 6.74 -21.66
N MET A 153 -11.92 5.61 -21.03
CA MET A 153 -12.81 5.59 -19.86
C MET A 153 -12.24 6.42 -18.68
N LEU A 154 -10.94 6.37 -18.45
CA LEU A 154 -10.28 7.20 -17.43
C LEU A 154 -10.33 8.68 -17.79
N ARG A 155 -10.14 9.05 -19.09
CA ARG A 155 -10.29 10.43 -19.54
C ARG A 155 -11.69 10.95 -19.26
N GLU A 156 -12.71 10.22 -19.71
CA GLU A 156 -14.12 10.54 -19.46
C GLU A 156 -14.43 10.65 -17.97
N PHE A 157 -13.87 9.74 -17.16
CA PHE A 157 -14.02 9.79 -15.71
C PHE A 157 -13.43 11.07 -15.12
N PHE A 158 -12.18 11.40 -15.41
CA PHE A 158 -11.54 12.59 -14.86
C PHE A 158 -12.15 13.91 -15.36
N GLU A 159 -12.70 13.94 -16.58
CA GLU A 159 -13.41 15.10 -17.11
C GLU A 159 -14.77 15.32 -16.44
N ALA A 160 -15.45 14.26 -16.03
CA ALA A 160 -16.82 14.32 -15.53
C ALA A 160 -16.93 14.19 -14.00
N TYR A 161 -15.87 13.77 -13.30
CA TYR A 161 -15.91 13.61 -11.85
C TYR A 161 -15.84 14.96 -11.14
N GLU A 162 -16.91 15.30 -10.42
CA GLU A 162 -17.06 16.57 -9.70
C GLU A 162 -16.62 16.49 -8.22
N GLY A 163 -16.26 15.30 -7.72
CA GLY A 163 -15.81 15.10 -6.35
C GLY A 163 -14.37 15.59 -6.12
N THR A 164 -13.89 15.45 -4.90
CA THR A 164 -12.54 15.83 -4.53
C THR A 164 -11.56 14.69 -4.82
N LEU A 165 -10.50 14.94 -5.58
CA LEU A 165 -9.39 14.02 -5.77
C LEU A 165 -8.23 14.37 -4.82
N LEU A 166 -7.75 13.36 -4.09
CA LEU A 166 -6.64 13.44 -3.15
C LEU A 166 -5.46 12.63 -3.69
N TYR A 167 -4.27 13.22 -3.69
CA TYR A 167 -3.05 12.56 -4.13
C TYR A 167 -1.96 12.66 -3.06
N HIS A 168 -1.14 11.62 -2.97
CA HIS A 168 0.14 11.73 -2.30
C HIS A 168 1.16 12.25 -3.33
N SER A 169 1.85 13.36 -3.04
CA SER A 169 2.81 13.94 -4.01
C SER A 169 2.20 14.29 -5.39
N ILE A 170 1.11 15.03 -5.39
CA ILE A 170 0.27 15.40 -6.54
C ILE A 170 1.03 15.81 -7.81
N SER A 171 2.21 16.41 -7.67
CA SER A 171 2.98 16.92 -8.81
C SER A 171 3.47 15.82 -9.76
N TYR A 172 3.66 14.59 -9.30
CA TYR A 172 4.03 13.47 -10.18
C TYR A 172 2.80 12.87 -10.85
N ASP A 173 1.84 12.40 -10.07
CA ASP A 173 0.68 11.65 -10.56
C ASP A 173 -0.17 12.46 -11.53
N VAL A 174 -0.45 13.71 -11.18
CA VAL A 174 -1.27 14.59 -12.03
C VAL A 174 -0.55 14.91 -13.34
N TYR A 175 0.78 15.14 -13.33
CA TYR A 175 1.51 15.35 -14.58
C TYR A 175 1.51 14.10 -15.47
N VAL A 176 1.68 12.91 -14.90
CA VAL A 176 1.58 11.66 -15.68
C VAL A 176 0.18 11.52 -16.27
N LEU A 177 -0.89 11.71 -15.48
CA LEU A 177 -2.27 11.64 -15.97
C LEU A 177 -2.53 12.64 -17.12
N ILE A 178 -2.09 13.90 -16.97
CA ILE A 178 -2.23 14.92 -18.03
C ILE A 178 -1.51 14.48 -19.31
N TYR A 179 -0.24 14.09 -19.24
CA TYR A 179 0.52 13.68 -20.41
C TYR A 179 -0.02 12.41 -21.06
N GLN A 180 -0.44 11.44 -20.26
CA GLN A 180 -0.84 10.13 -20.78
C GLN A 180 -2.29 10.06 -21.25
N LEU A 181 -3.17 10.90 -20.71
CA LEU A 181 -4.59 10.86 -21.03
C LEU A 181 -5.07 12.05 -21.89
N PHE A 182 -4.49 13.24 -21.72
CA PHE A 182 -5.05 14.47 -22.31
C PHE A 182 -4.13 15.17 -23.33
N MET A 183 -2.85 14.84 -23.37
CA MET A 183 -1.96 15.40 -24.39
C MET A 183 -1.93 14.46 -25.61
N GLU A 184 -2.15 15.00 -26.79
CA GLU A 184 -1.94 14.29 -28.06
C GLU A 184 -0.42 14.12 -28.30
N HIS A 185 -0.01 12.91 -28.68
CA HIS A 185 1.37 12.57 -29.05
C HIS A 185 1.48 12.38 -30.54
#